data_e7ac4cf4c8494b1235f36a94a19c415c
#
_entry.id   e7ac4cf4c8494b1235f36a94a19c415c
#
_cell.length_a   1.000
_cell.length_b   1.000
_cell.length_c   1.000
_cell.angle_alpha   90.00
_cell.angle_beta   90.00
_cell.angle_gamma   90.00
#
_symmetry.space_group_name_H-M   'P 1'
#
loop_
_entity.id
_entity.type
_entity.pdbx_description
1 polymer ?
#
loop_
_entity_poly.entity_id
_entity_poly.type
_entity_poly.pdbx_seq_one_letter_code
_entity_poly.pdbx_strand_id
1 'polypeptide(L)'
;MSINVQSWLTQYMSEIDCLQNEKSRFILRCSIIDAFAQSAFPNTNHTSRSFSSFIETYSTTSYSNILKLICPVTLYYNYRDEYDFMSLHLTHDSKIYLATDAELSNESNRILNLISDEKKRRTAAYRHTYSRLIYQRRNKIIHDFYDVESHMNFVENQTEQLPHVTLRHSFTDNEFIPEHWVLNIPEQFIVNVFRSAIEGYLMYCQRNQRSPFKSEVERSYLLSWYDK
;
A
#
# COMPACT_ATOMS: atom_id res chain seq x y z
N MET A 1 18.92 -10.46 28.42
CA MET A 1 18.29 -11.40 27.46
C MET A 1 18.14 -10.68 26.13
N SER A 2 18.77 -11.15 25.06
CA SER A 2 18.50 -10.61 23.73
C SER A 2 17.19 -11.24 23.25
N ILE A 3 16.11 -10.48 23.25
CA ILE A 3 14.84 -10.93 22.65
C ILE A 3 15.12 -11.15 21.16
N ASN A 4 14.84 -12.37 20.70
CA ASN A 4 14.91 -12.65 19.27
C ASN A 4 13.76 -11.88 18.58
N VAL A 5 14.08 -10.71 18.07
CA VAL A 5 13.13 -9.81 17.38
C VAL A 5 12.33 -10.55 16.30
N GLN A 6 12.96 -11.51 15.64
CA GLN A 6 12.31 -12.29 14.59
C GLN A 6 11.24 -13.25 15.14
N SER A 7 11.51 -13.90 16.29
CA SER A 7 10.54 -14.77 16.95
C SER A 7 9.35 -13.97 17.47
N TRP A 8 9.61 -12.84 18.13
CA TRP A 8 8.57 -11.91 18.58
C TRP A 8 7.69 -11.43 17.42
N LEU A 9 8.30 -11.00 16.31
CA LEU A 9 7.56 -10.50 15.15
C LEU A 9 6.68 -11.59 14.53
N THR A 10 7.20 -12.82 14.41
CA THR A 10 6.44 -13.97 13.88
C THR A 10 5.21 -14.25 14.73
N GLN A 11 5.36 -14.24 16.05
CA GLN A 11 4.25 -14.44 16.96
C GLN A 11 3.22 -13.31 16.87
N TYR A 12 3.67 -12.05 16.88
CA TYR A 12 2.78 -10.90 16.81
C TYR A 12 2.01 -10.83 15.48
N MET A 13 2.66 -11.14 14.35
CA MET A 13 1.98 -11.22 13.05
C MET A 13 0.92 -12.34 13.04
N SER A 14 1.23 -13.49 13.68
CA SER A 14 0.27 -14.57 13.82
C SER A 14 -0.96 -14.17 14.66
N GLU A 15 -0.76 -13.42 15.73
CA GLU A 15 -1.86 -12.91 16.56
C GLU A 15 -2.74 -11.91 15.79
N ILE A 16 -2.13 -11.04 15.00
CA ILE A 16 -2.87 -10.13 14.11
C ILE A 16 -3.70 -10.93 13.09
N ASP A 17 -3.13 -11.99 12.53
CA ASP A 17 -3.80 -12.84 11.54
C ASP A 17 -5.04 -13.56 12.12
N CYS A 18 -5.09 -13.77 13.45
CA CYS A 18 -6.24 -14.33 14.14
C CYS A 18 -7.41 -13.35 14.35
N LEU A 19 -7.20 -12.04 14.16
CA LEU A 19 -8.28 -11.06 14.30
C LEU A 19 -9.30 -11.20 13.17
N GLN A 20 -10.58 -11.21 13.51
CA GLN A 20 -11.66 -11.33 12.52
C GLN A 20 -11.83 -10.07 11.69
N ASN A 21 -11.57 -8.88 12.27
CA ASN A 21 -11.78 -7.61 11.60
C ASN A 21 -10.59 -7.24 10.69
N GLU A 22 -10.82 -7.22 9.39
CA GLU A 22 -9.83 -6.87 8.36
C GLU A 22 -9.19 -5.49 8.59
N LYS A 23 -10.01 -4.48 8.93
CA LYS A 23 -9.50 -3.12 9.15
C LYS A 23 -8.54 -3.08 10.35
N SER A 24 -8.87 -3.81 11.41
CA SER A 24 -8.00 -3.93 12.58
C SER A 24 -6.69 -4.62 12.25
N ARG A 25 -6.74 -5.72 11.49
CA ARG A 25 -5.51 -6.41 11.01
C ARG A 25 -4.63 -5.46 10.20
N PHE A 26 -5.24 -4.75 9.26
CA PHE A 26 -4.52 -3.81 8.40
C PHE A 26 -3.87 -2.66 9.18
N ILE A 27 -4.60 -2.02 10.12
CA ILE A 27 -4.08 -0.92 10.96
C ILE A 27 -2.90 -1.40 11.80
N LEU A 28 -3.03 -2.56 12.47
CA LEU A 28 -1.96 -3.09 13.33
C LEU A 28 -0.71 -3.42 12.53
N ARG A 29 -0.85 -4.04 11.36
CA ARG A 29 0.28 -4.29 10.46
C ARG A 29 0.95 -2.99 10.00
N CYS A 30 0.16 -1.96 9.65
CA CYS A 30 0.70 -0.65 9.30
C CYS A 30 1.42 0.02 10.47
N SER A 31 0.96 -0.14 11.70
CA SER A 31 1.61 0.43 12.88
C SER A 31 3.00 -0.18 13.12
N ILE A 32 3.17 -1.47 12.86
CA ILE A 32 4.48 -2.13 12.89
C ILE A 32 5.40 -1.51 11.83
N ILE A 33 4.91 -1.36 10.60
CA ILE A 33 5.68 -0.76 9.52
C ILE A 33 6.07 0.69 9.84
N ASP A 34 5.15 1.48 10.41
CA ASP A 34 5.45 2.85 10.84
C ASP A 34 6.59 2.90 11.86
N ALA A 35 6.59 2.01 12.85
CA ALA A 35 7.64 1.94 13.86
C ALA A 35 9.02 1.61 13.27
N PHE A 36 9.07 0.61 12.40
CA PHE A 36 10.32 0.27 11.70
C PHE A 36 10.76 1.35 10.71
N ALA A 37 9.82 1.98 10.01
CA ALA A 37 10.09 3.08 9.08
C ALA A 37 10.70 4.29 9.78
N GLN A 38 10.21 4.64 10.97
CA GLN A 38 10.78 5.72 11.78
C GLN A 38 12.19 5.37 12.27
N SER A 39 12.45 4.12 12.61
CA SER A 39 13.78 3.65 12.99
C SER A 39 14.76 3.63 11.81
N ALA A 40 14.28 3.24 10.63
CA ALA A 40 15.10 3.21 9.40
C ALA A 40 15.41 4.62 8.87
N PHE A 41 14.46 5.56 9.00
CA PHE A 41 14.53 6.92 8.44
C PHE A 41 14.27 8.00 9.49
N PRO A 42 15.12 8.13 10.53
CA PRO A 42 14.88 8.99 11.70
C PRO A 42 14.79 10.48 11.37
N ASN A 43 15.35 10.92 10.24
CA ASN A 43 15.42 12.33 9.84
C ASN A 43 14.29 12.72 8.86
N THR A 44 13.33 11.85 8.65
CA THR A 44 12.23 12.12 7.72
C THR A 44 11.06 12.73 8.47
N ASN A 45 10.79 14.01 8.28
CA ASN A 45 9.70 14.74 8.96
C ASN A 45 8.28 14.33 8.50
N HIS A 46 8.15 13.42 7.57
CA HIS A 46 6.88 13.00 6.98
C HIS A 46 6.69 11.48 7.12
N THR A 47 5.81 11.07 8.04
CA THR A 47 5.46 9.66 8.29
C THR A 47 5.09 8.91 7.01
N SER A 48 4.33 9.57 6.13
CA SER A 48 3.92 8.96 4.86
C SER A 48 5.09 8.66 3.92
N ARG A 49 6.13 9.51 3.92
CA ARG A 49 7.33 9.28 3.10
C ARG A 49 8.18 8.17 3.70
N SER A 50 8.36 8.15 5.02
CA SER A 50 9.10 7.10 5.72
C SER A 50 8.47 5.73 5.50
N PHE A 51 7.14 5.63 5.63
CA PHE A 51 6.39 4.39 5.41
C PHE A 51 6.60 3.85 3.99
N SER A 52 6.31 4.67 2.96
CA SER A 52 6.45 4.23 1.58
C SER A 52 7.90 3.88 1.24
N SER A 53 8.86 4.72 1.64
CA SER A 53 10.28 4.43 1.41
C SER A 53 10.73 3.15 2.12
N PHE A 54 10.19 2.84 3.29
CA PHE A 54 10.52 1.63 4.02
C PHE A 54 10.11 0.38 3.25
N ILE A 55 8.84 0.28 2.85
CA ILE A 55 8.37 -0.89 2.12
C ILE A 55 9.00 -0.99 0.72
N GLU A 56 9.29 0.12 0.05
CA GLU A 56 9.99 0.14 -1.24
C GLU A 56 11.46 -0.27 -1.15
N THR A 57 12.15 0.09 -0.06
CA THR A 57 13.60 -0.13 0.07
C THR A 57 13.92 -1.53 0.56
N TYR A 58 13.13 -2.03 1.51
CA TYR A 58 13.46 -3.26 2.22
C TYR A 58 12.68 -4.49 1.75
N SER A 59 11.62 -4.34 0.97
CA SER A 59 10.97 -5.48 0.32
C SER A 59 11.88 -6.15 -0.72
N THR A 60 11.59 -7.41 -1.05
CA THR A 60 12.25 -8.07 -2.19
C THR A 60 12.08 -7.26 -3.47
N THR A 61 12.99 -7.42 -4.42
CA THR A 61 13.01 -6.65 -5.67
C THR A 61 11.68 -6.73 -6.42
N SER A 62 11.02 -7.89 -6.44
CA SER A 62 9.74 -8.07 -7.10
C SER A 62 8.64 -7.18 -6.50
N TYR A 63 8.51 -7.15 -5.17
CA TYR A 63 7.54 -6.28 -4.50
C TYR A 63 7.91 -4.80 -4.60
N SER A 64 9.20 -4.47 -4.42
CA SER A 64 9.71 -3.11 -4.57
C SER A 64 9.38 -2.52 -5.94
N ASN A 65 9.51 -3.30 -7.01
CA ASN A 65 9.17 -2.86 -8.36
C ASN A 65 7.67 -2.56 -8.50
N ILE A 66 6.80 -3.44 -7.99
CA ILE A 66 5.35 -3.23 -8.04
C ILE A 66 4.94 -2.00 -7.21
N LEU A 67 5.51 -1.83 -6.00
CA LEU A 67 5.19 -0.72 -5.11
C LEU A 67 5.47 0.65 -5.71
N LYS A 68 6.42 0.76 -6.64
CA LYS A 68 6.78 1.99 -7.36
C LYS A 68 5.95 2.25 -8.60
N LEU A 69 5.18 1.27 -9.08
CA LEU A 69 4.29 1.47 -10.22
C LEU A 69 3.14 2.42 -9.84
N ILE A 70 2.66 3.14 -10.84
CA ILE A 70 1.58 4.11 -10.70
C ILE A 70 0.29 3.46 -11.17
N CYS A 71 -0.78 3.60 -10.37
CA CYS A 71 -2.09 3.08 -10.73
C CYS A 71 -2.86 4.09 -11.60
N PRO A 72 -3.19 3.76 -12.86
CA PRO A 72 -3.89 4.68 -13.75
C PRO A 72 -5.33 4.94 -13.31
N VAL A 73 -5.98 3.99 -12.63
CA VAL A 73 -7.35 4.13 -12.16
C VAL A 73 -7.47 5.22 -11.10
N THR A 74 -6.65 5.14 -10.05
CA THR A 74 -6.66 6.16 -8.99
C THR A 74 -6.19 7.51 -9.51
N LEU A 75 -5.23 7.53 -10.44
CA LEU A 75 -4.77 8.75 -11.11
C LEU A 75 -5.89 9.39 -11.92
N TYR A 76 -6.61 8.61 -12.72
CA TYR A 76 -7.76 9.08 -13.51
C TYR A 76 -8.84 9.69 -12.61
N TYR A 77 -9.33 8.96 -11.58
CA TYR A 77 -10.41 9.45 -10.74
C TYR A 77 -10.07 10.71 -9.95
N ASN A 78 -8.78 10.92 -9.63
CA ASN A 78 -8.34 12.14 -8.93
C ASN A 78 -8.20 13.37 -9.83
N TYR A 79 -8.06 13.18 -11.15
CA TYR A 79 -7.77 14.30 -12.06
C TYR A 79 -8.81 14.48 -13.17
N ARG A 80 -9.76 13.55 -13.34
CA ARG A 80 -10.75 13.62 -14.42
C ARG A 80 -11.57 14.92 -14.43
N ASP A 81 -11.90 15.43 -13.25
CA ASP A 81 -12.72 16.64 -13.12
C ASP A 81 -11.93 17.93 -13.45
N GLU A 82 -10.60 17.86 -13.50
CA GLU A 82 -9.75 18.97 -13.91
C GLU A 82 -9.43 18.97 -15.41
N TYR A 83 -9.62 17.85 -16.07
CA TYR A 83 -9.24 17.64 -17.48
C TYR A 83 -10.40 16.96 -18.21
N ASP A 84 -11.27 17.74 -18.84
CA ASP A 84 -12.51 17.30 -19.53
C ASP A 84 -12.31 16.21 -20.59
N PHE A 85 -11.09 16.08 -21.12
CA PHE A 85 -10.72 15.08 -22.13
C PHE A 85 -10.02 13.85 -21.54
N MET A 86 -9.91 13.76 -20.22
CA MET A 86 -9.29 12.60 -19.58
C MET A 86 -10.26 11.42 -19.60
N SER A 87 -9.82 10.29 -20.14
CA SER A 87 -10.54 9.03 -20.16
C SER A 87 -9.59 7.88 -19.89
N LEU A 88 -10.08 6.74 -19.43
CA LEU A 88 -9.29 5.52 -19.31
C LEU A 88 -9.39 4.72 -20.63
N HIS A 89 -8.25 4.44 -21.24
CA HIS A 89 -8.12 3.68 -22.48
C HIS A 89 -7.81 2.22 -22.21
N LEU A 90 -8.55 1.60 -21.28
CA LEU A 90 -8.50 0.16 -21.02
C LEU A 90 -9.63 -0.52 -21.80
N THR A 91 -9.36 -1.68 -22.38
CA THR A 91 -10.36 -2.42 -23.16
C THR A 91 -11.40 -3.06 -22.24
N HIS A 92 -12.67 -3.06 -22.67
CA HIS A 92 -13.80 -3.55 -21.87
C HIS A 92 -13.96 -5.09 -21.86
N ASP A 93 -13.03 -5.83 -22.43
CA ASP A 93 -13.11 -7.29 -22.58
C ASP A 93 -12.77 -8.01 -21.28
N SER A 94 -13.69 -8.11 -20.34
CA SER A 94 -13.61 -8.96 -19.10
C SER A 94 -12.21 -9.24 -18.53
N LYS A 95 -11.21 -8.52 -18.99
CA LYS A 95 -9.79 -8.71 -18.67
C LYS A 95 -9.49 -8.17 -17.26
N ILE A 96 -8.80 -8.98 -16.50
CA ILE A 96 -8.14 -8.54 -15.28
C ILE A 96 -6.76 -8.01 -15.68
N TYR A 97 -6.47 -6.73 -15.36
CA TYR A 97 -5.17 -6.14 -15.59
C TYR A 97 -4.34 -6.22 -14.32
N LEU A 98 -3.27 -7.00 -14.32
CA LEU A 98 -2.33 -7.05 -13.19
C LEU A 98 -1.50 -5.76 -13.12
N ALA A 99 -1.07 -5.38 -11.91
CA ALA A 99 -0.24 -4.19 -11.72
C ALA A 99 1.03 -4.16 -12.59
N THR A 100 1.52 -5.34 -12.98
CA THR A 100 2.71 -5.51 -13.82
C THR A 100 2.43 -5.46 -15.33
N ASP A 101 1.18 -5.39 -15.75
CA ASP A 101 0.84 -5.34 -17.17
C ASP A 101 1.28 -4.02 -17.79
N ALA A 102 1.86 -4.12 -18.97
CA ALA A 102 2.38 -2.96 -19.71
C ALA A 102 1.28 -1.94 -20.04
N GLU A 103 0.06 -2.42 -20.27
CA GLU A 103 -1.11 -1.58 -20.56
C GLU A 103 -1.38 -0.59 -19.43
N LEU A 104 -1.29 -1.02 -18.14
CA LEU A 104 -1.49 -0.12 -17.01
C LEU A 104 -0.37 0.92 -16.91
N SER A 105 0.87 0.52 -17.15
CA SER A 105 2.01 1.43 -17.15
C SER A 105 1.92 2.46 -18.28
N ASN A 106 1.54 2.02 -19.48
CA ASN A 106 1.33 2.90 -20.64
C ASN A 106 0.20 3.91 -20.37
N GLU A 107 -0.88 3.44 -19.77
CA GLU A 107 -2.03 4.28 -19.45
C GLU A 107 -1.69 5.31 -18.37
N SER A 108 -0.95 4.92 -17.34
CA SER A 108 -0.45 5.85 -16.32
C SER A 108 0.41 6.96 -16.94
N ASN A 109 1.34 6.58 -17.83
CA ASN A 109 2.19 7.55 -18.52
C ASN A 109 1.38 8.46 -19.44
N ARG A 110 0.37 7.94 -20.15
CA ARG A 110 -0.52 8.73 -20.99
C ARG A 110 -1.25 9.79 -20.16
N ILE A 111 -1.87 9.41 -19.04
CA ILE A 111 -2.59 10.33 -18.17
C ILE A 111 -1.64 11.39 -17.58
N LEU A 112 -0.47 10.99 -17.09
CA LEU A 112 0.52 11.94 -16.57
C LEU A 112 0.96 12.97 -17.61
N ASN A 113 1.07 12.58 -18.87
CA ASN A 113 1.46 13.50 -19.96
C ASN A 113 0.37 14.53 -20.30
N LEU A 114 -0.89 14.29 -19.90
CA LEU A 114 -1.96 15.29 -20.01
C LEU A 114 -1.81 16.41 -18.98
N ILE A 115 -1.09 16.17 -17.88
CA ILE A 115 -0.84 17.17 -16.83
C ILE A 115 0.33 18.05 -17.29
N SER A 116 0.02 19.27 -17.75
CA SER A 116 0.99 20.20 -18.32
C SER A 116 1.97 20.76 -17.27
N ASP A 117 1.50 21.03 -16.04
CA ASP A 117 2.34 21.50 -14.94
C ASP A 117 3.26 20.37 -14.43
N GLU A 118 4.57 20.57 -14.59
CA GLU A 118 5.57 19.57 -14.22
C GLU A 118 5.58 19.23 -12.73
N LYS A 119 5.41 20.24 -11.85
CA LYS A 119 5.36 20.02 -10.39
C LYS A 119 4.13 19.22 -10.00
N LYS A 120 2.97 19.56 -10.60
CA LYS A 120 1.72 18.83 -10.40
C LYS A 120 1.83 17.39 -10.92
N ARG A 121 2.40 17.20 -12.11
CA ARG A 121 2.66 15.88 -12.70
C ARG A 121 3.55 14.99 -11.81
N ARG A 122 4.66 15.53 -11.30
CA ARG A 122 5.53 14.80 -10.35
C ARG A 122 4.81 14.45 -9.06
N THR A 123 3.98 15.36 -8.54
CA THR A 123 3.17 15.13 -7.34
C THR A 123 2.12 14.06 -7.60
N ALA A 124 1.45 14.10 -8.75
CA ALA A 124 0.47 13.11 -9.17
C ALA A 124 1.13 11.72 -9.28
N ALA A 125 2.24 11.60 -10.00
CA ALA A 125 2.98 10.36 -10.12
C ALA A 125 3.32 9.77 -8.75
N TYR A 126 3.87 10.57 -7.85
CA TYR A 126 4.24 10.12 -6.50
C TYR A 126 3.04 9.66 -5.67
N ARG A 127 1.93 10.41 -5.69
CA ARG A 127 0.74 10.12 -4.88
C ARG A 127 0.01 8.85 -5.27
N HIS A 128 0.14 8.43 -6.52
CA HIS A 128 -0.58 7.28 -7.08
C HIS A 128 0.28 6.04 -7.26
N THR A 129 1.48 5.97 -6.65
CA THR A 129 2.23 4.72 -6.51
C THR A 129 1.51 3.76 -5.56
N TYR A 130 1.64 2.44 -5.78
CA TYR A 130 0.99 1.45 -4.92
C TYR A 130 1.41 1.58 -3.45
N SER A 131 2.67 1.90 -3.17
CA SER A 131 3.16 2.15 -1.81
C SER A 131 2.42 3.30 -1.12
N ARG A 132 2.13 4.36 -1.86
CA ARG A 132 1.40 5.54 -1.37
C ARG A 132 -0.09 5.25 -1.19
N LEU A 133 -0.68 4.46 -2.07
CA LEU A 133 -2.08 4.04 -1.96
C LEU A 133 -2.33 3.20 -0.70
N ILE A 134 -1.41 2.27 -0.38
CA ILE A 134 -1.46 1.50 0.87
C ILE A 134 -1.43 2.45 2.09
N TYR A 135 -0.54 3.45 2.10
CA TYR A 135 -0.48 4.42 3.18
C TYR A 135 -1.73 5.31 3.26
N GLN A 136 -2.26 5.76 2.13
CA GLN A 136 -3.48 6.57 2.09
C GLN A 136 -4.68 5.82 2.68
N ARG A 137 -4.82 4.52 2.37
CA ARG A 137 -5.86 3.70 2.99
C ARG A 137 -5.71 3.65 4.51
N ARG A 138 -4.49 3.43 5.02
CA ARG A 138 -4.24 3.44 6.47
C ARG A 138 -4.77 4.73 7.09
N ASN A 139 -4.46 5.87 6.50
CA ASN A 139 -4.92 7.17 7.01
C ASN A 139 -6.45 7.29 6.97
N LYS A 140 -7.10 6.88 5.89
CA LYS A 140 -8.56 6.91 5.79
C LYS A 140 -9.23 6.06 6.86
N ILE A 141 -8.77 4.83 7.07
CA ILE A 141 -9.34 3.96 8.10
C ILE A 141 -9.17 4.56 9.49
N ILE A 142 -8.04 5.19 9.80
CA ILE A 142 -7.77 5.77 11.11
C ILE A 142 -8.57 7.06 11.36
N HIS A 143 -8.70 7.92 10.35
CA HIS A 143 -9.30 9.25 10.54
C HIS A 143 -10.80 9.28 10.25
N ASP A 144 -11.26 8.52 9.26
CA ASP A 144 -12.63 8.62 8.77
C ASP A 144 -13.50 7.45 9.20
N PHE A 145 -12.92 6.35 9.69
CA PHE A 145 -13.58 5.05 9.91
C PHE A 145 -14.34 4.52 8.68
N TYR A 146 -14.24 5.21 7.57
CA TYR A 146 -14.92 4.98 6.31
C TYR A 146 -13.95 4.48 5.24
N ASP A 147 -14.39 3.47 4.50
CA ASP A 147 -13.58 2.80 3.49
C ASP A 147 -14.24 2.94 2.11
N VAL A 148 -14.55 4.17 1.72
CA VAL A 148 -15.26 4.40 0.46
C VAL A 148 -14.46 5.30 -0.47
N GLU A 149 -13.49 4.71 -1.15
CA GLU A 149 -13.24 5.12 -2.52
C GLU A 149 -13.91 4.09 -3.42
N SER A 150 -14.93 4.51 -4.16
CA SER A 150 -15.68 3.64 -5.08
C SER A 150 -14.81 2.95 -6.14
N HIS A 151 -13.57 3.40 -6.29
CA HIS A 151 -12.61 2.93 -7.29
C HIS A 151 -11.39 2.18 -6.70
N MET A 152 -11.33 1.95 -5.38
CA MET A 152 -10.24 1.20 -4.76
C MET A 152 -10.76 0.28 -3.66
N ASN A 153 -10.50 -1.02 -3.81
CA ASN A 153 -10.87 -2.04 -2.83
C ASN A 153 -9.64 -2.77 -2.30
N PHE A 154 -9.73 -3.14 -1.06
CA PHE A 154 -8.83 -4.12 -0.46
C PHE A 154 -9.64 -5.38 -0.24
N VAL A 155 -9.18 -6.48 -0.79
CA VAL A 155 -9.99 -7.68 -0.94
C VAL A 155 -9.34 -8.86 -0.24
N GLU A 156 -10.16 -9.54 0.57
CA GLU A 156 -9.81 -10.83 1.17
C GLU A 156 -10.04 -11.96 0.17
N ASN A 157 -9.28 -13.03 0.32
CA ASN A 157 -9.53 -14.33 -0.33
C ASN A 157 -9.70 -14.30 -1.86
N GLN A 158 -8.85 -13.54 -2.55
CA GLN A 158 -8.84 -13.56 -4.01
C GLN A 158 -7.83 -14.56 -4.57
N THR A 159 -8.16 -15.11 -5.76
CA THR A 159 -7.27 -15.95 -6.55
C THR A 159 -6.02 -15.18 -7.00
N GLU A 160 -6.21 -13.88 -7.31
CA GLU A 160 -5.13 -12.99 -7.71
C GLU A 160 -4.34 -12.51 -6.49
N GLN A 161 -3.05 -12.78 -6.49
CA GLN A 161 -2.15 -12.39 -5.39
C GLN A 161 -1.49 -11.02 -5.59
N LEU A 162 -1.63 -10.41 -6.77
CA LEU A 162 -1.08 -9.10 -7.10
C LEU A 162 -2.18 -8.04 -7.16
N PRO A 163 -1.85 -6.75 -6.93
CA PRO A 163 -2.77 -5.67 -7.22
C PRO A 163 -3.22 -5.74 -8.69
N HIS A 164 -4.52 -5.55 -8.91
CA HIS A 164 -5.11 -5.68 -10.24
C HIS A 164 -6.30 -4.73 -10.43
N VAL A 165 -6.56 -4.41 -11.68
CA VAL A 165 -7.66 -3.53 -12.10
C VAL A 165 -8.72 -4.38 -12.81
N THR A 166 -9.98 -4.17 -12.41
CA THR A 166 -11.14 -4.83 -13.04
C THR A 166 -12.21 -3.81 -13.37
N LEU A 167 -12.99 -4.10 -14.40
CA LEU A 167 -14.22 -3.37 -14.69
C LEU A 167 -15.35 -3.94 -13.81
N ARG A 168 -16.04 -3.08 -13.07
CA ARG A 168 -17.22 -3.46 -12.29
C ARG A 168 -18.49 -3.00 -12.95
N HIS A 169 -19.44 -3.91 -13.01
CA HIS A 169 -20.84 -3.63 -13.28
C HIS A 169 -21.57 -3.67 -11.95
N SER A 170 -22.20 -2.60 -11.55
CA SER A 170 -23.01 -2.58 -10.33
C SER A 170 -24.46 -2.44 -10.70
N PHE A 171 -25.26 -3.42 -10.30
CA PHE A 171 -26.71 -3.33 -10.28
C PHE A 171 -27.12 -3.13 -8.81
N THR A 172 -27.67 -1.98 -8.50
CA THR A 172 -28.47 -1.82 -7.28
C THR A 172 -29.95 -2.04 -7.64
N ASP A 173 -30.77 -2.45 -6.68
CA ASP A 173 -32.16 -2.85 -6.91
C ASP A 173 -33.04 -1.81 -7.66
N ASN A 174 -32.56 -0.59 -7.85
CA ASN A 174 -33.27 0.49 -8.53
C ASN A 174 -32.45 1.44 -9.41
N GLU A 175 -31.12 1.29 -9.50
CA GLU A 175 -30.29 2.19 -10.31
C GLU A 175 -29.17 1.42 -11.04
N PHE A 176 -29.05 1.71 -12.33
CA PHE A 176 -27.89 1.31 -13.13
C PHE A 176 -26.70 2.20 -12.77
N ILE A 177 -25.71 1.66 -12.06
CA ILE A 177 -24.44 2.34 -11.86
C ILE A 177 -23.59 2.08 -13.11
N PRO A 178 -23.15 3.12 -13.82
CA PRO A 178 -22.33 2.96 -14.99
C PRO A 178 -21.06 2.16 -14.68
N GLU A 179 -20.63 1.38 -15.64
CA GLU A 179 -19.39 0.62 -15.57
C GLU A 179 -18.23 1.50 -15.13
N HIS A 180 -17.48 1.05 -14.13
CA HIS A 180 -16.33 1.78 -13.62
C HIS A 180 -15.16 0.86 -13.31
N TRP A 181 -13.97 1.37 -13.54
CA TRP A 181 -12.73 0.66 -13.24
C TRP A 181 -12.41 0.73 -11.75
N VAL A 182 -12.02 -0.39 -11.19
CA VAL A 182 -11.70 -0.54 -9.76
C VAL A 182 -10.33 -1.17 -9.60
N LEU A 183 -9.50 -0.53 -8.78
CA LEU A 183 -8.27 -1.12 -8.28
C LEU A 183 -8.60 -2.07 -7.12
N ASN A 184 -8.14 -3.31 -7.20
CA ASN A 184 -8.19 -4.30 -6.14
C ASN A 184 -6.78 -4.56 -5.62
N ILE A 185 -6.56 -4.41 -4.32
CA ILE A 185 -5.30 -4.74 -3.65
C ILE A 185 -5.56 -5.93 -2.71
N PRO A 186 -5.05 -7.13 -3.02
CA PRO A 186 -5.23 -8.30 -2.18
C PRO A 186 -4.58 -8.13 -0.80
N GLU A 187 -5.26 -8.55 0.26
CA GLU A 187 -4.70 -8.53 1.62
C GLU A 187 -3.39 -9.33 1.67
N GLN A 188 -3.35 -10.48 1.01
CA GLN A 188 -2.16 -11.33 0.97
C GLN A 188 -0.95 -10.61 0.34
N PHE A 189 -1.18 -9.75 -0.67
CA PHE A 189 -0.09 -8.93 -1.22
C PHE A 189 0.50 -8.02 -0.14
N ILE A 190 -0.34 -7.34 0.64
CA ILE A 190 0.10 -6.44 1.71
C ILE A 190 0.86 -7.20 2.80
N VAL A 191 0.34 -8.36 3.22
CA VAL A 191 1.01 -9.23 4.20
C VAL A 191 2.41 -9.62 3.72
N ASN A 192 2.53 -10.06 2.48
CA ASN A 192 3.80 -10.46 1.89
C ASN A 192 4.78 -9.30 1.76
N VAL A 193 4.31 -8.12 1.33
CA VAL A 193 5.12 -6.89 1.25
C VAL A 193 5.65 -6.52 2.64
N PHE A 194 4.80 -6.47 3.65
CA PHE A 194 5.18 -6.06 4.99
C PHE A 194 6.16 -7.03 5.62
N ARG A 195 5.89 -8.33 5.53
CA ARG A 195 6.81 -9.38 5.99
C ARG A 195 8.17 -9.25 5.32
N SER A 196 8.19 -9.17 3.99
CA SER A 196 9.41 -9.02 3.20
C SER A 196 10.20 -7.76 3.57
N ALA A 197 9.52 -6.61 3.77
CA ALA A 197 10.18 -5.35 4.14
C ALA A 197 10.82 -5.43 5.54
N ILE A 198 10.13 -6.02 6.50
CA ILE A 198 10.67 -6.18 7.86
C ILE A 198 11.87 -7.14 7.85
N GLU A 199 11.76 -8.28 7.19
CA GLU A 199 12.87 -9.25 7.08
C GLU A 199 14.08 -8.61 6.40
N GLY A 200 13.87 -7.86 5.30
CA GLY A 200 14.93 -7.13 4.61
C GLY A 200 15.61 -6.09 5.50
N TYR A 201 14.82 -5.34 6.28
CA TYR A 201 15.36 -4.36 7.23
C TYR A 201 16.15 -5.02 8.38
N LEU A 202 15.64 -6.12 8.94
CA LEU A 202 16.36 -6.86 9.98
C LEU A 202 17.70 -7.41 9.46
N MET A 203 17.71 -7.96 8.25
CA MET A 203 18.96 -8.37 7.60
C MET A 203 19.91 -7.20 7.36
N TYR A 204 19.40 -6.04 6.95
CA TYR A 204 20.20 -4.82 6.82
C TYR A 204 20.81 -4.40 8.16
N CYS A 205 20.03 -4.39 9.23
CA CYS A 205 20.50 -4.05 10.58
C CYS A 205 21.57 -5.04 11.07
N GLN A 206 21.38 -6.33 10.85
CA GLN A 206 22.36 -7.36 11.22
C GLN A 206 23.69 -7.18 10.48
N ARG A 207 23.66 -6.97 9.15
CA ARG A 207 24.86 -6.76 8.33
C ARG A 207 25.64 -5.50 8.73
N ASN A 208 24.93 -4.45 9.15
CA ASN A 208 25.51 -3.17 9.53
C ASN A 208 25.71 -3.01 11.04
N GLN A 209 25.51 -4.06 11.83
CA GLN A 209 25.64 -4.09 13.30
C GLN A 209 24.84 -2.97 13.98
N ARG A 210 23.63 -2.67 13.46
CA ARG A 210 22.72 -1.64 13.97
C ARG A 210 21.57 -2.27 14.72
N SER A 211 21.10 -1.58 15.78
CA SER A 211 19.82 -1.93 16.38
C SER A 211 18.68 -1.65 15.38
N PRO A 212 17.68 -2.54 15.24
CA PRO A 212 16.49 -2.27 14.45
C PRO A 212 15.57 -1.21 15.08
N PHE A 213 15.82 -0.84 16.33
CA PHE A 213 15.06 0.18 17.06
C PHE A 213 15.93 1.38 17.39
N LYS A 214 15.36 2.58 17.28
CA LYS A 214 16.06 3.85 17.47
C LYS A 214 16.51 4.08 18.93
N SER A 215 15.75 3.54 19.90
CA SER A 215 16.06 3.67 21.32
C SER A 215 15.57 2.42 22.11
N GLU A 216 16.12 2.24 23.31
CA GLU A 216 15.60 1.22 24.24
C GLU A 216 14.15 1.52 24.67
N VAL A 217 13.75 2.77 24.66
CA VAL A 217 12.38 3.21 24.98
C VAL A 217 11.40 2.72 23.90
N GLU A 218 11.72 2.87 22.61
CA GLU A 218 10.89 2.34 21.53
C GLU A 218 10.82 0.82 21.56
N ARG A 219 11.93 0.16 21.92
CA ARG A 219 11.98 -1.27 22.15
C ARG A 219 11.06 -1.69 23.32
N SER A 220 11.10 -0.97 24.45
CA SER A 220 10.25 -1.24 25.61
C SER A 220 8.78 -0.98 25.33
N TYR A 221 8.45 0.03 24.49
CA TYR A 221 7.07 0.36 24.10
C TYR A 221 6.45 -0.76 23.26
N LEU A 222 7.14 -1.23 22.23
CA LEU A 222 6.69 -2.36 21.42
C LEU A 222 6.57 -3.66 22.25
N LEU A 223 7.43 -3.85 23.25
CA LEU A 223 7.42 -5.01 24.13
C LEU A 223 6.41 -4.89 25.29
N SER A 224 6.09 -3.68 25.76
CA SER A 224 5.11 -3.47 26.83
C SER A 224 3.66 -3.76 26.43
N TRP A 225 3.38 -3.81 25.14
CA TRP A 225 2.09 -4.30 24.62
C TRP A 225 1.95 -5.81 24.76
N TYR A 226 3.06 -6.49 25.01
CA TYR A 226 3.15 -7.95 25.08
C TYR A 226 3.01 -8.51 26.50
N ASP A 227 3.32 -7.72 27.49
CA ASP A 227 3.31 -8.15 28.91
C ASP A 227 1.97 -7.85 29.61
N LYS A 228 0.93 -7.53 28.87
CA LYS A 228 -0.46 -7.34 29.37
C LYS A 228 -1.41 -8.33 28.77
#